data_785c96a55c396345b49d183cf788ff61
#
_entry.id   785c96a55c396345b49d183cf788ff61
#
_cell.length_a   1.000
_cell.length_b   1.000
_cell.length_c   1.000
_cell.angle_alpha   90.00
_cell.angle_beta   90.00
_cell.angle_gamma   90.00
#
_symmetry.space_group_name_H-M   'P 1'
#
loop_
_entity.id
_entity.type
_entity.pdbx_description
1 polymer ?
#
loop_
_entity_poly.entity_id
_entity_poly.type
_entity_poly.pdbx_seq_one_letter_code
_entity_poly.pdbx_strand_id
1 'polypeptide(L)'
;MKTDVMPIPNFLADLAGKDIKVWVERDQLRCNAPAGALTPEFRDQLRSRKSEIIGFLTMAEAATRQQPAIVPIQPRGTLPPIYAVPGHAGAVFSFSAFSKRLGEDQPFFALEPPGLDERVEPMDRVEDIAEYFAGQILEFQPSGPCVIAGYCSGASTAFELAKLLTQRGADVQCLALFGPLHPSTYKTRHREFIFEAKRRAGAVTHHLRKAAHQPSLAASAEYIGARLKYLRGRLRDRLNRYRPLLGRAQAGGEPARPDPMVARRFRLQATALAAVRRYTPTPYAGRMCLFLPNKAWLRSGAGSLDWLKVAPQAEVYYGPESCYGPLMLAEPDAPAIAELYRQSLRGGEKIS
;
A
#
# COMPACT_ATOMS: atom_id res chain seq x y z
N MET A 1 -21.55 9.52 25.47
CA MET A 1 -20.31 9.55 24.68
C MET A 1 -20.33 8.35 23.75
N LYS A 2 -20.59 8.55 22.45
CA LYS A 2 -20.40 7.49 21.44
C LYS A 2 -18.89 7.35 21.25
N THR A 3 -18.31 6.27 21.77
CA THR A 3 -16.96 5.85 21.42
C THR A 3 -16.91 5.68 19.90
N ASP A 4 -16.10 6.45 19.24
CA ASP A 4 -15.90 6.40 17.78
C ASP A 4 -15.16 5.08 17.47
N VAL A 5 -15.95 4.04 17.25
CA VAL A 5 -15.43 2.68 17.01
C VAL A 5 -14.76 2.70 15.63
N MET A 6 -13.45 2.47 15.59
CA MET A 6 -12.68 2.38 14.36
C MET A 6 -13.35 1.42 13.35
N PRO A 7 -13.62 1.81 12.09
CA PRO A 7 -14.20 0.92 11.07
C PRO A 7 -13.38 -0.35 10.86
N ILE A 8 -14.04 -1.47 10.50
CA ILE A 8 -13.37 -2.77 10.30
C ILE A 8 -12.19 -2.70 9.31
N PRO A 9 -12.29 -2.04 8.13
CA PRO A 9 -11.15 -1.94 7.23
C PRO A 9 -9.93 -1.25 7.86
N ASN A 10 -10.17 -0.18 8.64
CA ASN A 10 -9.08 0.53 9.32
C ASN A 10 -8.46 -0.29 10.45
N PHE A 11 -9.30 -1.03 11.18
CA PHE A 11 -8.84 -1.94 12.22
C PHE A 11 -7.99 -3.07 11.64
N LEU A 12 -8.43 -3.69 10.53
CA LEU A 12 -7.66 -4.71 9.83
C LEU A 12 -6.36 -4.15 9.23
N ALA A 13 -6.37 -2.89 8.75
CA ALA A 13 -5.16 -2.21 8.28
C ALA A 13 -4.15 -1.96 9.41
N ASP A 14 -4.61 -1.57 10.60
CA ASP A 14 -3.74 -1.39 11.78
C ASP A 14 -3.12 -2.72 12.23
N LEU A 15 -3.90 -3.79 12.23
CA LEU A 15 -3.42 -5.15 12.49
C LEU A 15 -2.38 -5.59 11.46
N ALA A 16 -2.66 -5.39 10.16
CA ALA A 16 -1.73 -5.72 9.08
C ALA A 16 -0.44 -4.91 9.15
N GLY A 17 -0.52 -3.62 9.53
CA GLY A 17 0.66 -2.78 9.78
C GLY A 17 1.57 -3.26 10.91
N LYS A 18 1.04 -4.12 11.78
CA LYS A 18 1.75 -4.77 12.90
C LYS A 18 2.08 -6.25 12.62
N ASP A 19 1.98 -6.66 11.34
CA ASP A 19 2.15 -8.06 10.91
C ASP A 19 1.16 -9.05 11.57
N ILE A 20 0.03 -8.56 12.08
CA ILE A 20 -1.06 -9.40 12.60
C ILE A 20 -1.99 -9.73 11.44
N LYS A 21 -2.13 -11.01 11.13
CA LYS A 21 -3.06 -11.51 10.12
C LYS A 21 -4.33 -12.02 10.75
N VAL A 22 -5.45 -11.72 10.09
CA VAL A 22 -6.77 -12.18 10.51
C VAL A 22 -7.46 -12.76 9.28
N TRP A 23 -8.04 -13.97 9.40
CA TRP A 23 -8.79 -14.63 8.34
C TRP A 23 -9.96 -15.45 8.92
N VAL A 24 -10.88 -15.83 8.06
CA VAL A 24 -11.98 -16.73 8.42
C VAL A 24 -11.64 -18.15 7.98
N GLU A 25 -11.78 -19.11 8.88
CA GLU A 25 -11.61 -20.52 8.59
C GLU A 25 -12.76 -21.29 9.25
N ARG A 26 -13.58 -21.96 8.44
CA ARG A 26 -14.77 -22.71 8.92
C ARG A 26 -15.66 -21.88 9.85
N ASP A 27 -16.01 -20.67 9.41
CA ASP A 27 -16.80 -19.67 10.16
C ASP A 27 -16.20 -19.22 11.50
N GLN A 28 -14.92 -19.49 11.71
CA GLN A 28 -14.16 -19.00 12.86
C GLN A 28 -13.12 -17.97 12.47
N LEU A 29 -13.05 -16.90 13.24
CA LEU A 29 -11.99 -15.91 13.09
C LEU A 29 -10.69 -16.52 13.61
N ARG A 30 -9.68 -16.57 12.74
CA ARG A 30 -8.31 -16.98 13.06
C ARG A 30 -7.38 -15.78 12.99
N CYS A 31 -6.36 -15.75 13.80
CA CYS A 31 -5.32 -14.75 13.71
C CYS A 31 -3.94 -15.38 13.88
N ASN A 32 -2.96 -14.83 13.18
CA ASN A 32 -1.54 -15.10 13.35
C ASN A 32 -0.82 -13.79 13.60
N ALA A 33 0.03 -13.75 14.62
CA ALA A 33 0.72 -12.54 15.05
C ALA A 33 2.16 -12.86 15.49
N PRO A 34 3.12 -11.99 15.22
CA PRO A 34 4.44 -12.09 15.81
C PRO A 34 4.36 -12.07 17.34
N ALA A 35 5.33 -12.70 18.00
CA ALA A 35 5.38 -12.73 19.46
C ALA A 35 5.33 -11.30 20.04
N GLY A 36 4.32 -11.02 20.89
CA GLY A 36 4.11 -9.72 21.54
C GLY A 36 3.40 -8.65 20.68
N ALA A 37 3.05 -8.92 19.43
CA ALA A 37 2.33 -7.96 18.59
C ALA A 37 0.82 -7.92 18.94
N LEU A 38 0.24 -9.03 19.39
CA LEU A 38 -1.16 -9.12 19.77
C LEU A 38 -1.32 -8.69 21.23
N THR A 39 -1.55 -7.40 21.45
CA THR A 39 -1.78 -6.83 22.79
C THR A 39 -3.12 -7.26 23.37
N PRO A 40 -3.36 -7.15 24.70
CA PRO A 40 -4.66 -7.40 25.30
C PRO A 40 -5.79 -6.62 24.63
N GLU A 41 -5.56 -5.33 24.32
CA GLU A 41 -6.51 -4.44 23.68
C GLU A 41 -6.92 -4.96 22.29
N PHE A 42 -5.96 -5.45 21.48
CA PHE A 42 -6.25 -6.04 20.18
C PHE A 42 -7.04 -7.35 20.30
N ARG A 43 -6.73 -8.17 21.31
CA ARG A 43 -7.49 -9.40 21.58
C ARG A 43 -8.94 -9.10 21.93
N ASP A 44 -9.15 -8.10 22.76
CA ASP A 44 -10.49 -7.69 23.19
C ASP A 44 -11.28 -7.09 22.03
N GLN A 45 -10.66 -6.28 21.18
CA GLN A 45 -11.30 -5.76 19.96
C GLN A 45 -11.61 -6.88 18.96
N LEU A 46 -10.71 -7.82 18.73
CA LEU A 46 -10.97 -8.97 17.87
C LEU A 46 -12.13 -9.84 18.40
N ARG A 47 -12.22 -9.99 19.72
CA ARG A 47 -13.27 -10.78 20.37
C ARG A 47 -14.62 -10.06 20.34
N SER A 48 -14.67 -8.80 20.71
CA SER A 48 -15.89 -8.00 20.79
C SER A 48 -16.50 -7.73 19.41
N ARG A 49 -15.66 -7.65 18.36
CA ARG A 49 -16.08 -7.37 16.98
C ARG A 49 -16.04 -8.59 16.07
N LYS A 50 -15.95 -9.78 16.64
CA LYS A 50 -15.77 -11.03 15.89
C LYS A 50 -16.78 -11.20 14.76
N SER A 51 -18.06 -11.02 15.02
CA SER A 51 -19.13 -11.19 14.02
C SER A 51 -19.05 -10.15 12.90
N GLU A 52 -18.72 -8.90 13.23
CA GLU A 52 -18.54 -7.81 12.26
C GLU A 52 -17.33 -8.06 11.34
N ILE A 53 -16.23 -8.55 11.93
CA ILE A 53 -15.01 -8.90 11.18
C ILE A 53 -15.26 -10.11 10.27
N ILE A 54 -15.93 -11.16 10.77
CA ILE A 54 -16.29 -12.33 9.96
C ILE A 54 -17.20 -11.90 8.81
N GLY A 55 -18.24 -11.12 9.06
CA GLY A 55 -19.13 -10.63 8.01
C GLY A 55 -18.39 -9.84 6.93
N PHE A 56 -17.49 -8.94 7.32
CA PHE A 56 -16.66 -8.18 6.39
C PHE A 56 -15.73 -9.08 5.57
N LEU A 57 -15.00 -9.99 6.22
CA LEU A 57 -14.07 -10.89 5.55
C LEU A 57 -14.79 -11.88 4.64
N THR A 58 -15.96 -12.40 5.06
CA THR A 58 -16.76 -13.30 4.22
C THR A 58 -17.33 -12.59 2.99
N MET A 59 -17.79 -11.34 3.13
CA MET A 59 -18.19 -10.53 1.98
C MET A 59 -17.00 -10.24 1.04
N ALA A 60 -15.84 -9.92 1.60
CA ALA A 60 -14.62 -9.74 0.84
C ALA A 60 -14.20 -11.03 0.12
N GLU A 61 -14.30 -12.20 0.79
CA GLU A 61 -14.03 -13.49 0.18
C GLU A 61 -15.06 -13.87 -0.90
N ALA A 62 -16.34 -13.55 -0.73
CA ALA A 62 -17.38 -13.82 -1.73
C ALA A 62 -17.13 -12.97 -3.01
N ALA A 63 -16.76 -11.71 -2.86
CA ALA A 63 -16.32 -10.87 -3.97
C ALA A 63 -15.02 -11.41 -4.60
N THR A 64 -14.09 -11.93 -3.80
CA THR A 64 -12.79 -12.47 -4.22
C THR A 64 -12.87 -13.85 -4.85
N ARG A 65 -13.98 -14.60 -4.68
CA ARG A 65 -14.13 -15.93 -5.30
C ARG A 65 -14.33 -15.88 -6.81
N GLN A 66 -14.93 -14.80 -7.32
CA GLN A 66 -15.10 -14.58 -8.75
C GLN A 66 -13.91 -13.80 -9.33
N GLN A 67 -13.42 -12.77 -8.66
CA GLN A 67 -12.26 -11.97 -9.05
C GLN A 67 -11.26 -11.86 -7.88
N PRO A 68 -10.32 -12.79 -7.76
CA PRO A 68 -9.42 -12.89 -6.59
C PRO A 68 -8.51 -11.67 -6.39
N ALA A 69 -8.32 -10.83 -7.40
CA ALA A 69 -7.51 -9.62 -7.28
C ALA A 69 -8.28 -8.42 -6.72
N ILE A 70 -9.62 -8.41 -6.72
CA ILE A 70 -10.42 -7.23 -6.38
C ILE A 70 -10.85 -7.29 -4.91
N VAL A 71 -10.18 -6.51 -4.05
CA VAL A 71 -10.44 -6.44 -2.63
C VAL A 71 -11.28 -5.20 -2.31
N PRO A 72 -12.54 -5.33 -1.88
CA PRO A 72 -13.37 -4.19 -1.54
C PRO A 72 -12.88 -3.51 -0.26
N ILE A 73 -12.55 -2.22 -0.36
CA ILE A 73 -12.21 -1.36 0.79
C ILE A 73 -13.46 -0.58 1.22
N GLN A 74 -14.15 0.01 0.25
CA GLN A 74 -15.46 0.67 0.38
C GLN A 74 -16.23 0.40 -0.92
N PRO A 75 -17.13 -0.62 -0.97
CA PRO A 75 -17.75 -1.05 -2.22
C PRO A 75 -19.01 -0.27 -2.60
N ARG A 76 -19.52 0.61 -1.72
CA ARG A 76 -20.76 1.36 -1.92
C ARG A 76 -20.51 2.67 -2.64
N GLY A 77 -21.58 3.20 -3.26
CA GLY A 77 -21.60 4.54 -3.86
C GLY A 77 -21.95 4.53 -5.34
N THR A 78 -22.13 5.71 -5.88
CA THR A 78 -22.58 5.96 -7.26
C THR A 78 -21.51 6.59 -8.13
N LEU A 79 -20.41 7.05 -7.52
CA LEU A 79 -19.29 7.63 -8.26
C LEU A 79 -18.49 6.54 -9.01
N PRO A 80 -17.73 6.92 -10.05
CA PRO A 80 -16.86 5.99 -10.75
C PRO A 80 -15.92 5.25 -9.76
N PRO A 81 -15.89 3.91 -9.76
CA PRO A 81 -15.06 3.17 -8.82
C PRO A 81 -13.58 3.42 -9.03
N ILE A 82 -12.84 3.42 -7.92
CA ILE A 82 -11.39 3.50 -7.91
C ILE A 82 -10.82 2.10 -7.75
N TYR A 83 -9.96 1.67 -8.70
CA TYR A 83 -9.15 0.46 -8.62
C TYR A 83 -7.71 0.82 -8.29
N ALA A 84 -7.23 0.45 -7.10
CA ALA A 84 -5.99 0.95 -6.55
C ALA A 84 -4.91 -0.14 -6.44
N VAL A 85 -3.79 0.07 -7.11
CA VAL A 85 -2.60 -0.80 -7.05
C VAL A 85 -1.73 -0.41 -5.85
N PRO A 86 -1.51 -1.30 -4.87
CA PRO A 86 -0.66 -1.02 -3.72
C PRO A 86 0.82 -0.99 -4.08
N GLY A 87 1.65 -0.49 -3.17
CA GLY A 87 3.11 -0.59 -3.29
C GLY A 87 3.59 -2.06 -3.26
N HIS A 88 4.88 -2.25 -3.50
CA HIS A 88 5.52 -3.59 -3.63
C HIS A 88 5.28 -4.56 -2.45
N ALA A 89 4.87 -4.04 -1.29
CA ALA A 89 4.50 -4.87 -0.14
C ALA A 89 3.12 -5.55 -0.28
N GLY A 90 2.32 -5.19 -1.30
CA GLY A 90 0.98 -5.73 -1.54
C GLY A 90 -0.03 -5.38 -0.43
N ALA A 91 0.20 -4.30 0.32
CA ALA A 91 -0.64 -3.94 1.45
C ALA A 91 -1.92 -3.22 0.98
N VAL A 92 -2.93 -3.97 0.55
CA VAL A 92 -4.21 -3.45 0.03
C VAL A 92 -4.94 -2.55 1.03
N PHE A 93 -4.89 -2.84 2.32
CA PHE A 93 -5.53 -2.03 3.36
C PHE A 93 -4.82 -0.71 3.67
N SER A 94 -3.65 -0.44 3.05
CA SER A 94 -3.01 0.88 3.15
C SER A 94 -3.88 2.03 2.62
N PHE A 95 -4.89 1.72 1.82
CA PHE A 95 -5.85 2.69 1.29
C PHE A 95 -7.03 3.00 2.22
N SER A 96 -7.20 2.26 3.33
CA SER A 96 -8.42 2.34 4.16
C SER A 96 -8.69 3.74 4.72
N ALA A 97 -7.67 4.42 5.25
CA ALA A 97 -7.85 5.77 5.78
C ALA A 97 -8.20 6.77 4.67
N PHE A 98 -7.52 6.70 3.53
CA PHE A 98 -7.79 7.54 2.37
C PHE A 98 -9.20 7.30 1.82
N SER A 99 -9.59 6.04 1.59
CA SER A 99 -10.93 5.67 1.11
C SER A 99 -12.03 6.20 2.04
N LYS A 100 -11.87 6.04 3.37
CA LYS A 100 -12.79 6.61 4.36
C LYS A 100 -12.96 8.13 4.20
N ARG A 101 -11.87 8.85 3.88
CA ARG A 101 -11.89 10.30 3.71
C ARG A 101 -12.51 10.74 2.38
N LEU A 102 -12.61 9.87 1.38
CA LEU A 102 -13.34 10.16 0.14
C LEU A 102 -14.85 10.18 0.33
N GLY A 103 -15.38 9.48 1.33
CA GLY A 103 -16.81 9.41 1.64
C GLY A 103 -17.47 8.11 1.20
N GLU A 104 -18.72 7.92 1.62
CA GLU A 104 -19.45 6.66 1.42
C GLU A 104 -19.95 6.48 -0.03
N ASP A 105 -19.99 7.57 -0.81
CA ASP A 105 -20.43 7.53 -2.21
C ASP A 105 -19.31 7.19 -3.21
N GLN A 106 -18.07 7.01 -2.73
CA GLN A 106 -16.93 6.66 -3.56
C GLN A 106 -16.60 5.16 -3.45
N PRO A 107 -17.00 4.33 -4.41
CA PRO A 107 -16.56 2.93 -4.45
C PRO A 107 -15.03 2.86 -4.57
N PHE A 108 -14.41 2.03 -3.72
CA PHE A 108 -12.97 1.87 -3.66
C PHE A 108 -12.58 0.41 -3.53
N PHE A 109 -11.84 -0.08 -4.49
CA PHE A 109 -11.31 -1.44 -4.54
C PHE A 109 -9.79 -1.40 -4.60
N ALA A 110 -9.12 -2.18 -3.77
CA ALA A 110 -7.69 -2.37 -3.87
C ALA A 110 -7.38 -3.64 -4.66
N LEU A 111 -6.33 -3.59 -5.47
CA LEU A 111 -5.92 -4.71 -6.30
C LEU A 111 -4.85 -5.54 -5.58
N GLU A 112 -5.20 -6.76 -5.20
CA GLU A 112 -4.27 -7.67 -4.55
C GLU A 112 -3.33 -8.29 -5.60
N PRO A 113 -2.00 -8.11 -5.47
CA PRO A 113 -1.07 -8.64 -6.47
C PRO A 113 -1.08 -10.17 -6.46
N PRO A 114 -0.95 -10.80 -7.66
CA PRO A 114 -0.87 -12.25 -7.77
C PRO A 114 0.34 -12.78 -7.00
N GLY A 115 0.19 -13.94 -6.36
CA GLY A 115 1.25 -14.58 -5.60
C GLY A 115 1.20 -14.35 -4.08
N LEU A 116 0.19 -13.67 -3.54
CA LEU A 116 -0.07 -13.63 -2.10
C LEU A 116 -0.69 -14.93 -1.58
N ASP A 117 -1.53 -15.55 -2.37
CA ASP A 117 -2.07 -16.90 -2.11
C ASP A 117 -1.24 -17.99 -2.83
N GLU A 118 -1.61 -19.26 -2.65
CA GLU A 118 -0.91 -20.38 -3.27
C GLU A 118 -1.43 -20.71 -4.68
N ARG A 119 -2.41 -19.96 -5.17
CA ARG A 119 -3.09 -20.23 -6.43
C ARG A 119 -2.31 -19.72 -7.65
N VAL A 120 -1.58 -18.61 -7.46
CA VAL A 120 -0.83 -17.97 -8.54
C VAL A 120 0.59 -17.65 -8.05
N GLU A 121 1.58 -17.93 -8.89
CA GLU A 121 2.96 -17.52 -8.61
C GLU A 121 3.14 -16.01 -8.79
N PRO A 122 4.06 -15.38 -8.03
CA PRO A 122 4.37 -13.95 -8.21
C PRO A 122 4.87 -13.66 -9.63
N MET A 123 4.26 -12.69 -10.30
CA MET A 123 4.65 -12.25 -11.62
C MET A 123 5.80 -11.24 -11.54
N ASP A 124 6.79 -11.35 -12.43
CA ASP A 124 8.02 -10.55 -12.41
C ASP A 124 8.10 -9.50 -13.53
N ARG A 125 6.97 -9.24 -14.21
CA ARG A 125 6.81 -8.18 -15.20
C ARG A 125 5.61 -7.30 -14.88
N VAL A 126 5.79 -5.99 -15.01
CA VAL A 126 4.71 -5.02 -14.79
C VAL A 126 3.56 -5.23 -15.76
N GLU A 127 3.89 -5.57 -17.00
CA GLU A 127 2.94 -5.82 -18.07
C GLU A 127 2.03 -7.02 -17.75
N ASP A 128 2.61 -8.10 -17.22
CA ASP A 128 1.86 -9.33 -16.90
C ASP A 128 0.94 -9.10 -15.67
N ILE A 129 1.42 -8.34 -14.69
CA ILE A 129 0.59 -7.93 -13.52
C ILE A 129 -0.56 -7.02 -13.97
N ALA A 130 -0.29 -6.07 -14.88
CA ALA A 130 -1.31 -5.18 -15.44
C ALA A 130 -2.34 -5.95 -16.25
N GLU A 131 -1.90 -6.92 -17.04
CA GLU A 131 -2.77 -7.82 -17.82
C GLU A 131 -3.71 -8.62 -16.90
N TYR A 132 -3.15 -9.21 -15.83
CA TYR A 132 -3.92 -9.94 -14.85
C TYR A 132 -5.00 -9.05 -14.20
N PHE A 133 -4.64 -7.84 -13.78
CA PHE A 133 -5.60 -6.90 -13.19
C PHE A 133 -6.64 -6.41 -14.20
N ALA A 134 -6.25 -6.16 -15.44
CA ALA A 134 -7.18 -5.74 -16.49
C ALA A 134 -8.25 -6.82 -16.75
N GLY A 135 -7.87 -8.09 -16.82
CA GLY A 135 -8.81 -9.19 -16.93
C GLY A 135 -9.82 -9.22 -15.79
N GLN A 136 -9.33 -9.10 -14.55
CA GLN A 136 -10.17 -9.10 -13.35
C GLN A 136 -11.13 -7.90 -13.32
N ILE A 137 -10.67 -6.70 -13.70
CA ILE A 137 -11.52 -5.49 -13.73
C ILE A 137 -12.58 -5.59 -14.81
N LEU A 138 -12.23 -6.00 -16.03
CA LEU A 138 -13.18 -6.10 -17.13
C LEU A 138 -14.24 -7.19 -16.91
N GLU A 139 -13.90 -8.24 -16.18
CA GLU A 139 -14.86 -9.27 -15.75
C GLU A 139 -15.78 -8.75 -14.65
N PHE A 140 -15.24 -7.99 -13.67
CA PHE A 140 -15.99 -7.42 -12.56
C PHE A 140 -16.88 -6.25 -13.00
N GLN A 141 -16.36 -5.37 -13.85
CA GLN A 141 -17.03 -4.18 -14.41
C GLN A 141 -16.81 -4.14 -15.93
N PRO A 142 -17.65 -4.80 -16.73
CA PRO A 142 -17.50 -4.85 -18.19
C PRO A 142 -17.63 -3.50 -18.88
N SER A 143 -18.29 -2.53 -18.28
CA SER A 143 -18.52 -1.22 -18.86
C SER A 143 -18.68 -0.13 -17.79
N GLY A 144 -18.63 1.13 -18.20
CA GLY A 144 -18.75 2.29 -17.33
C GLY A 144 -17.42 2.92 -16.95
N PRO A 145 -17.47 4.12 -16.40
CA PRO A 145 -16.28 4.88 -16.02
C PRO A 145 -15.58 4.28 -14.81
N CYS A 146 -14.24 4.36 -14.80
CA CYS A 146 -13.44 4.00 -13.64
C CYS A 146 -12.24 4.94 -13.46
N VAL A 147 -11.63 4.89 -12.29
CA VAL A 147 -10.38 5.55 -11.97
C VAL A 147 -9.36 4.48 -11.60
N ILE A 148 -8.17 4.58 -12.17
CA ILE A 148 -7.05 3.73 -11.79
C ILE A 148 -6.14 4.51 -10.84
N ALA A 149 -5.83 3.93 -9.69
CA ALA A 149 -4.94 4.53 -8.72
C ALA A 149 -3.69 3.68 -8.51
N GLY A 150 -2.55 4.34 -8.23
CA GLY A 150 -1.30 3.65 -7.91
C GLY A 150 -0.59 4.31 -6.74
N TYR A 151 -0.09 3.52 -5.80
CA TYR A 151 0.63 4.03 -4.65
C TYR A 151 2.09 3.59 -4.65
N CYS A 152 3.01 4.54 -4.44
CA CYS A 152 4.44 4.27 -4.32
C CYS A 152 4.97 3.53 -5.57
N SER A 153 5.57 2.35 -5.42
CA SER A 153 6.04 1.49 -6.52
C SER A 153 4.92 0.87 -7.35
N GLY A 154 3.69 0.78 -6.82
CA GLY A 154 2.51 0.35 -7.57
C GLY A 154 2.13 1.30 -8.71
N ALA A 155 2.70 2.50 -8.73
CA ALA A 155 2.52 3.46 -9.81
C ALA A 155 2.85 2.89 -11.20
N SER A 156 3.89 2.06 -11.31
CA SER A 156 4.29 1.45 -12.58
C SER A 156 3.21 0.49 -13.11
N THR A 157 2.68 -0.37 -12.25
CA THR A 157 1.61 -1.30 -12.61
C THR A 157 0.30 -0.55 -12.89
N ALA A 158 -0.04 0.46 -12.09
CA ALA A 158 -1.23 1.28 -12.32
C ALA A 158 -1.16 2.05 -13.65
N PHE A 159 0.02 2.54 -14.01
CA PHE A 159 0.25 3.21 -15.29
C PHE A 159 0.04 2.27 -16.47
N GLU A 160 0.64 1.09 -16.45
CA GLU A 160 0.46 0.10 -17.53
C GLU A 160 -0.98 -0.41 -17.57
N LEU A 161 -1.61 -0.62 -16.41
CA LEU A 161 -3.01 -1.02 -16.29
C LEU A 161 -3.97 0.00 -16.92
N ALA A 162 -3.80 1.30 -16.61
CA ALA A 162 -4.63 2.36 -17.17
C ALA A 162 -4.48 2.41 -18.70
N LYS A 163 -3.26 2.29 -19.21
CA LYS A 163 -2.98 2.25 -20.63
C LYS A 163 -3.65 1.06 -21.31
N LEU A 164 -3.51 -0.12 -20.72
CA LEU A 164 -4.08 -1.36 -21.25
C LEU A 164 -5.62 -1.33 -21.27
N LEU A 165 -6.24 -0.87 -20.18
CA LEU A 165 -7.70 -0.71 -20.10
C LEU A 165 -8.21 0.27 -21.13
N THR A 166 -7.55 1.42 -21.31
CA THR A 166 -7.90 2.41 -22.35
C THR A 166 -7.79 1.81 -23.76
N GLN A 167 -6.73 1.04 -24.03
CA GLN A 167 -6.55 0.34 -25.30
C GLN A 167 -7.65 -0.70 -25.57
N ARG A 168 -8.24 -1.27 -24.53
CA ARG A 168 -9.37 -2.20 -24.60
C ARG A 168 -10.74 -1.52 -24.62
N GLY A 169 -10.77 -0.19 -24.69
CA GLY A 169 -12.01 0.58 -24.79
C GLY A 169 -12.70 0.85 -23.45
N ALA A 170 -12.07 0.56 -22.31
CA ALA A 170 -12.59 0.95 -21.00
C ALA A 170 -12.50 2.48 -20.79
N ASP A 171 -13.51 3.06 -20.14
CA ASP A 171 -13.57 4.48 -19.81
C ASP A 171 -12.72 4.79 -18.55
N VAL A 172 -11.41 4.93 -18.74
CA VAL A 172 -10.49 5.33 -17.67
C VAL A 172 -10.47 6.85 -17.56
N GLN A 173 -11.26 7.39 -16.65
CA GLN A 173 -11.40 8.85 -16.47
C GLN A 173 -10.14 9.54 -15.95
N CYS A 174 -9.37 8.84 -15.09
CA CYS A 174 -8.14 9.38 -14.53
C CYS A 174 -7.21 8.26 -14.06
N LEU A 175 -5.91 8.48 -14.24
CA LEU A 175 -4.86 7.75 -13.56
C LEU A 175 -4.32 8.60 -12.40
N ALA A 176 -4.59 8.21 -11.15
CA ALA A 176 -4.20 8.91 -9.93
C ALA A 176 -3.00 8.25 -9.27
N LEU A 177 -1.83 8.88 -9.26
CA LEU A 177 -0.60 8.33 -8.71
C LEU A 177 -0.20 9.03 -7.40
N PHE A 178 -0.19 8.31 -6.30
CA PHE A 178 0.10 8.81 -4.95
C PHE A 178 1.53 8.48 -4.53
N GLY A 179 2.36 9.51 -4.31
CA GLY A 179 3.78 9.36 -3.98
C GLY A 179 4.51 8.45 -4.96
N PRO A 180 4.31 8.61 -6.28
CA PRO A 180 4.75 7.61 -7.25
C PRO A 180 6.27 7.52 -7.30
N LEU A 181 6.79 6.30 -7.32
CA LEU A 181 8.18 6.03 -7.64
C LEU A 181 8.29 5.74 -9.13
N HIS A 182 9.19 6.47 -9.80
CA HIS A 182 9.46 6.18 -11.21
C HIS A 182 10.45 5.01 -11.35
N PRO A 183 10.31 4.13 -12.35
CA PRO A 183 11.23 3.00 -12.56
C PRO A 183 12.71 3.40 -12.63
N SER A 184 13.03 4.61 -13.11
CA SER A 184 14.39 5.14 -13.16
C SER A 184 15.10 5.16 -11.80
N THR A 185 14.35 5.24 -10.70
CA THR A 185 14.86 5.18 -9.33
C THR A 185 15.59 3.86 -9.05
N TYR A 186 15.14 2.79 -9.68
CA TYR A 186 15.64 1.43 -9.46
C TYR A 186 16.58 0.91 -10.57
N LYS A 187 16.76 1.67 -11.68
CA LYS A 187 17.60 1.23 -12.81
C LYS A 187 19.10 1.15 -12.48
N THR A 188 19.56 1.94 -11.51
CA THR A 188 20.96 1.90 -11.08
C THR A 188 21.06 1.71 -9.58
N ARG A 189 22.00 0.89 -9.11
CA ARG A 189 22.26 0.66 -7.67
C ARG A 189 22.53 1.98 -6.93
N HIS A 190 23.16 2.94 -7.57
CA HIS A 190 23.46 4.26 -6.99
C HIS A 190 22.18 5.06 -6.71
N ARG A 191 21.25 5.15 -7.66
CA ARG A 191 19.97 5.86 -7.47
C ARG A 191 19.13 5.20 -6.40
N GLU A 192 19.03 3.88 -6.44
CA GLU A 192 18.33 3.10 -5.43
C GLU A 192 18.93 3.32 -4.03
N PHE A 193 20.25 3.29 -3.91
CA PHE A 193 20.95 3.56 -2.65
C PHE A 193 20.66 4.98 -2.12
N ILE A 194 20.74 6.01 -2.97
CA ILE A 194 20.41 7.38 -2.57
C ILE A 194 18.96 7.48 -2.09
N PHE A 195 18.03 6.94 -2.85
CA PHE A 195 16.61 6.92 -2.48
C PHE A 195 16.39 6.23 -1.13
N GLU A 196 16.92 5.02 -0.95
CA GLU A 196 16.78 4.27 0.29
C GLU A 196 17.46 4.97 1.49
N ALA A 197 18.62 5.59 1.31
CA ALA A 197 19.29 6.37 2.34
C ALA A 197 18.44 7.57 2.77
N LYS A 198 17.92 8.35 1.82
CA LYS A 198 17.04 9.50 2.10
C LYS A 198 15.72 9.07 2.73
N ARG A 199 15.13 7.95 2.28
CA ARG A 199 13.92 7.38 2.85
C ARG A 199 14.12 6.98 4.32
N ARG A 200 15.27 6.35 4.65
CA ARG A 200 15.62 5.99 6.03
C ARG A 200 15.85 7.22 6.90
N ALA A 201 16.56 8.21 6.40
CA ALA A 201 16.77 9.47 7.11
C ALA A 201 15.43 10.19 7.38
N GLY A 202 14.56 10.25 6.38
CA GLY A 202 13.20 10.79 6.51
C GLY A 202 12.36 10.04 7.55
N ALA A 203 12.47 8.70 7.62
CA ALA A 203 11.80 7.92 8.64
C ALA A 203 12.28 8.26 10.06
N VAL A 204 13.58 8.42 10.26
CA VAL A 204 14.14 8.85 11.56
C VAL A 204 13.61 10.22 11.94
N THR A 205 13.68 11.20 11.02
CA THR A 205 13.18 12.56 11.25
C THR A 205 11.68 12.58 11.59
N HIS A 206 10.87 11.79 10.86
CA HIS A 206 9.44 11.65 11.13
C HIS A 206 9.18 11.11 12.55
N HIS A 207 9.87 10.04 12.94
CA HIS A 207 9.70 9.47 14.28
C HIS A 207 10.20 10.39 15.40
N LEU A 208 11.27 11.15 15.18
CA LEU A 208 11.74 12.14 16.13
C LEU A 208 10.72 13.29 16.31
N ARG A 209 10.17 13.80 15.21
CA ARG A 209 9.09 14.80 15.28
C ARG A 209 7.87 14.25 16.00
N LYS A 210 7.45 13.03 15.69
CA LYS A 210 6.30 12.39 16.34
C LYS A 210 6.55 12.19 17.84
N ALA A 211 7.77 11.84 18.26
CA ALA A 211 8.14 11.77 19.67
C ALA A 211 8.10 13.16 20.36
N ALA A 212 8.60 14.19 19.69
CA ALA A 212 8.60 15.56 20.22
C ALA A 212 7.19 16.17 20.40
N HIS A 213 6.19 15.65 19.68
CA HIS A 213 4.79 16.11 19.78
C HIS A 213 3.94 15.22 20.71
N GLN A 214 4.53 14.34 21.50
CA GLN A 214 3.81 13.58 22.51
C GLN A 214 3.41 14.48 23.70
N PRO A 215 2.29 14.18 24.38
CA PRO A 215 1.75 15.03 25.44
C PRO A 215 2.64 15.11 26.69
N SER A 216 3.61 14.20 26.84
CA SER A 216 4.55 14.19 27.96
C SER A 216 5.90 13.57 27.60
N LEU A 217 6.95 13.86 28.38
CA LEU A 217 8.25 13.24 28.24
C LEU A 217 8.20 11.72 28.44
N ALA A 218 7.33 11.24 29.33
CA ALA A 218 7.13 9.81 29.57
C ALA A 218 6.54 9.13 28.32
N ALA A 219 5.50 9.72 27.70
CA ALA A 219 4.90 9.23 26.45
C ALA A 219 5.92 9.25 25.29
N SER A 220 6.78 10.27 25.22
CA SER A 220 7.87 10.35 24.24
C SER A 220 8.87 9.21 24.42
N ALA A 221 9.29 8.95 25.66
CA ALA A 221 10.21 7.88 26.00
C ALA A 221 9.63 6.49 25.69
N GLU A 222 8.35 6.28 26.02
CA GLU A 222 7.62 5.05 25.70
C GLU A 222 7.54 4.81 24.18
N TYR A 223 7.16 5.83 23.42
CA TYR A 223 7.12 5.78 21.95
C TYR A 223 8.47 5.42 21.33
N ILE A 224 9.55 6.07 21.80
CA ILE A 224 10.92 5.79 21.34
C ILE A 224 11.34 4.38 21.75
N GLY A 225 11.05 3.96 22.98
CA GLY A 225 11.34 2.63 23.50
C GLY A 225 10.67 1.52 22.69
N ALA A 226 9.38 1.68 22.40
CA ALA A 226 8.62 0.76 21.55
C ALA A 226 9.21 0.68 20.12
N ARG A 227 9.63 1.82 19.58
CA ARG A 227 10.23 1.88 18.25
C ARG A 227 11.60 1.23 18.19
N LEU A 228 12.44 1.43 19.20
CA LEU A 228 13.73 0.76 19.33
C LEU A 228 13.59 -0.75 19.49
N LYS A 229 12.62 -1.20 20.30
CA LYS A 229 12.29 -2.63 20.45
C LYS A 229 11.89 -3.26 19.11
N TYR A 230 11.03 -2.58 18.35
CA TYR A 230 10.64 -3.01 17.00
C TYR A 230 11.84 -3.11 16.04
N LEU A 231 12.71 -2.08 16.01
CA LEU A 231 13.89 -2.07 15.16
C LEU A 231 14.90 -3.16 15.54
N ARG A 232 15.10 -3.38 16.85
CA ARG A 232 15.96 -4.49 17.35
C ARG A 232 15.39 -5.86 16.96
N GLY A 233 14.07 -6.04 17.05
CA GLY A 233 13.40 -7.25 16.58
C GLY A 233 13.69 -7.51 15.09
N ARG A 234 13.43 -6.53 14.24
CA ARG A 234 13.71 -6.63 12.79
C ARG A 234 15.18 -6.88 12.47
N LEU A 235 16.10 -6.25 13.20
CA LEU A 235 17.53 -6.46 13.01
C LEU A 235 17.93 -7.89 13.40
N ARG A 236 17.43 -8.39 14.53
CA ARG A 236 17.64 -9.76 14.98
C ARG A 236 17.12 -10.78 13.97
N ASP A 237 15.91 -10.57 13.44
CA ASP A 237 15.31 -11.44 12.43
C ASP A 237 16.10 -11.42 11.11
N ARG A 238 16.66 -10.26 10.77
CA ARG A 238 17.55 -10.12 9.62
C ARG A 238 18.88 -10.85 9.83
N LEU A 239 19.51 -10.67 10.97
CA LEU A 239 20.75 -11.35 11.33
C LEU A 239 20.57 -12.87 11.43
N ASN A 240 19.47 -13.32 11.99
CA ASN A 240 19.16 -14.75 12.07
C ASN A 240 18.97 -15.40 10.69
N ARG A 241 18.50 -14.64 9.68
CA ARG A 241 18.41 -15.11 8.29
C ARG A 241 19.76 -15.26 7.59
N TYR A 242 20.74 -14.41 7.94
CA TYR A 242 22.10 -14.52 7.36
C TYR A 242 23.03 -15.43 8.15
N ARG A 243 22.63 -15.85 9.34
CA ARG A 243 23.41 -16.75 10.21
C ARG A 243 23.78 -18.09 9.56
N PRO A 244 22.89 -18.76 8.79
CA PRO A 244 23.25 -19.98 8.07
C PRO A 244 24.31 -19.77 6.99
N LEU A 245 24.41 -18.56 6.43
CA LEU A 245 25.39 -18.22 5.37
C LEU A 245 26.78 -17.90 5.94
N LEU A 246 26.91 -17.68 7.26
CA LEU A 246 28.16 -17.31 7.93
C LEU A 246 28.87 -18.50 8.61
N GLY A 247 28.49 -19.74 8.31
CA GLY A 247 29.30 -20.94 8.55
C GLY A 247 29.59 -21.28 10.02
N ARG A 248 28.73 -20.91 10.97
CA ARG A 248 28.80 -21.41 12.35
C ARG A 248 27.55 -22.25 12.66
N ALA A 249 27.62 -23.50 12.24
CA ALA A 249 26.79 -24.57 12.80
C ALA A 249 27.19 -24.78 14.26
N GLN A 250 26.43 -24.22 15.19
CA GLN A 250 26.46 -24.71 16.58
C GLN A 250 25.33 -25.72 16.75
N ALA A 251 25.73 -26.82 17.36
CA ALA A 251 25.00 -28.06 17.55
C ALA A 251 23.57 -27.87 18.12
N GLY A 252 22.62 -28.63 17.57
CA GLY A 252 21.50 -29.20 18.31
C GLY A 252 20.12 -28.52 18.21
N GLY A 253 19.91 -27.55 17.33
CA GLY A 253 18.55 -27.02 17.06
C GLY A 253 18.28 -26.98 15.56
N GLU A 254 17.21 -27.64 15.11
CA GLU A 254 16.69 -27.43 13.75
C GLU A 254 16.50 -25.94 13.52
N PRO A 255 17.06 -25.30 12.45
CA PRO A 255 16.82 -23.90 12.20
C PRO A 255 15.32 -23.72 12.02
N ALA A 256 14.69 -22.90 12.86
CA ALA A 256 13.27 -22.57 12.75
C ALA A 256 13.00 -22.16 11.30
N ARG A 257 12.28 -22.99 10.55
CA ARG A 257 11.87 -22.69 9.19
C ARG A 257 11.08 -21.36 9.24
N PRO A 258 11.44 -20.36 8.44
CA PRO A 258 10.67 -19.13 8.41
C PRO A 258 9.22 -19.46 8.07
N ASP A 259 8.27 -18.81 8.73
CA ASP A 259 6.85 -18.93 8.42
C ASP A 259 6.69 -18.84 6.89
N PRO A 260 6.07 -19.86 6.25
CA PRO A 260 5.91 -19.92 4.79
C PRO A 260 5.29 -18.64 4.22
N MET A 261 4.36 -18.03 4.95
CA MET A 261 3.71 -16.77 4.58
C MET A 261 4.67 -15.59 4.58
N VAL A 262 5.56 -15.51 5.57
CA VAL A 262 6.59 -14.46 5.63
C VAL A 262 7.56 -14.62 4.46
N ALA A 263 8.00 -15.83 4.18
CA ALA A 263 8.87 -16.12 3.05
C ALA A 263 8.22 -15.77 1.72
N ARG A 264 6.91 -16.05 1.56
CA ARG A 264 6.13 -15.72 0.36
C ARG A 264 6.00 -14.22 0.17
N ARG A 265 5.69 -13.46 1.22
CA ARG A 265 5.61 -12.00 1.18
C ARG A 265 6.93 -11.37 0.75
N PHE A 266 8.06 -11.90 1.22
CA PHE A 266 9.38 -11.43 0.79
C PHE A 266 9.66 -11.76 -0.68
N ARG A 267 9.26 -12.94 -1.15
CA ARG A 267 9.37 -13.28 -2.57
C ARG A 267 8.54 -12.31 -3.41
N LEU A 268 7.27 -12.09 -3.05
CA LEU A 268 6.41 -11.14 -3.73
C LEU A 268 7.02 -9.74 -3.82
N GLN A 269 7.55 -9.22 -2.69
CA GLN A 269 8.21 -7.91 -2.68
C GLN A 269 9.43 -7.86 -3.60
N ALA A 270 10.27 -8.90 -3.56
CA ALA A 270 11.47 -8.98 -4.39
C ALA A 270 11.11 -9.06 -5.87
N THR A 271 10.11 -9.87 -6.21
CA THR A 271 9.62 -10.06 -7.58
C THR A 271 8.97 -8.79 -8.12
N ALA A 272 8.10 -8.15 -7.34
CA ALA A 272 7.48 -6.87 -7.71
C ALA A 272 8.53 -5.76 -7.96
N LEU A 273 9.57 -5.70 -7.11
CA LEU A 273 10.64 -4.74 -7.30
C LEU A 273 11.51 -5.07 -8.53
N ALA A 274 11.73 -6.35 -8.82
CA ALA A 274 12.41 -6.80 -10.03
C ALA A 274 11.59 -6.43 -11.30
N ALA A 275 10.27 -6.57 -11.25
CA ALA A 275 9.37 -6.14 -12.32
C ALA A 275 9.52 -4.64 -12.61
N VAL A 276 9.45 -3.80 -11.56
CA VAL A 276 9.61 -2.33 -11.70
C VAL A 276 10.98 -1.95 -12.27
N ARG A 277 12.06 -2.66 -11.89
CA ARG A 277 13.41 -2.40 -12.42
C ARG A 277 13.51 -2.62 -13.93
N ARG A 278 12.80 -3.61 -14.46
CA ARG A 278 12.79 -3.95 -15.89
C ARG A 278 11.87 -3.06 -16.69
N TYR A 279 10.84 -2.52 -16.06
CA TYR A 279 9.80 -1.75 -16.72
C TYR A 279 10.31 -0.42 -17.30
N THR A 280 9.83 -0.11 -18.49
CA THR A 280 10.08 1.18 -19.14
C THR A 280 8.73 1.73 -19.61
N PRO A 281 8.22 2.80 -18.96
CA PRO A 281 6.95 3.38 -19.35
C PRO A 281 7.02 3.98 -20.75
N THR A 282 5.93 3.87 -21.49
CA THR A 282 5.73 4.41 -22.85
C THR A 282 4.73 5.57 -22.79
N PRO A 283 4.62 6.42 -23.83
CA PRO A 283 3.69 7.54 -23.82
C PRO A 283 2.25 7.15 -23.44
N TYR A 284 1.61 8.01 -22.65
CA TYR A 284 0.22 7.88 -22.22
C TYR A 284 -0.53 9.19 -22.48
N ALA A 285 -1.62 9.12 -23.24
CA ALA A 285 -2.42 10.28 -23.61
C ALA A 285 -3.61 10.54 -22.69
N GLY A 286 -3.98 9.59 -21.82
CA GLY A 286 -5.07 9.74 -20.87
C GLY A 286 -4.77 10.76 -19.79
N ARG A 287 -5.81 11.18 -19.08
CA ARG A 287 -5.66 12.10 -17.94
C ARG A 287 -4.88 11.44 -16.82
N MET A 288 -3.86 12.12 -16.31
CA MET A 288 -3.03 11.65 -15.21
C MET A 288 -2.82 12.73 -14.17
N CYS A 289 -2.94 12.37 -12.88
CA CYS A 289 -2.70 13.24 -11.75
C CYS A 289 -1.62 12.63 -10.84
N LEU A 290 -0.60 13.42 -10.52
CA LEU A 290 0.47 13.07 -9.60
C LEU A 290 0.23 13.76 -8.25
N PHE A 291 -0.03 12.98 -7.22
CA PHE A 291 -0.17 13.49 -5.85
C PHE A 291 1.13 13.25 -5.10
N LEU A 292 1.88 14.31 -4.87
CA LEU A 292 3.16 14.26 -4.17
C LEU A 292 2.96 14.60 -2.69
N PRO A 293 3.66 13.94 -1.76
CA PRO A 293 3.50 14.18 -0.33
C PRO A 293 3.67 15.67 0.03
N ASN A 294 4.73 16.28 -0.49
CA ASN A 294 5.06 17.70 -0.34
C ASN A 294 6.11 18.11 -1.38
N LYS A 295 6.47 19.39 -1.45
CA LYS A 295 7.49 19.87 -2.38
C LYS A 295 8.90 19.30 -2.11
N ALA A 296 9.23 18.99 -0.84
CA ALA A 296 10.51 18.39 -0.49
C ALA A 296 10.68 16.96 -1.05
N TRP A 297 9.59 16.28 -1.37
CA TRP A 297 9.60 14.95 -2.00
C TRP A 297 10.37 14.91 -3.31
N LEU A 298 10.42 16.01 -4.06
CA LEU A 298 11.17 16.11 -5.30
C LEU A 298 12.68 15.83 -5.11
N ARG A 299 13.20 16.10 -3.92
CA ARG A 299 14.59 15.84 -3.55
C ARG A 299 14.82 14.44 -2.96
N SER A 300 13.78 13.64 -2.84
CA SER A 300 13.87 12.28 -2.26
C SER A 300 14.66 11.30 -3.13
N GLY A 301 14.73 11.53 -4.44
CA GLY A 301 15.25 10.58 -5.41
C GLY A 301 14.20 9.61 -5.96
N ALA A 302 12.92 9.83 -5.64
CA ALA A 302 11.78 9.02 -6.11
C ALA A 302 11.55 9.11 -7.62
N GLY A 303 12.11 10.12 -8.30
CA GLY A 303 11.93 10.34 -9.73
C GLY A 303 10.49 10.64 -10.15
N SER A 304 9.65 11.14 -9.22
CA SER A 304 8.21 11.29 -9.45
C SER A 304 7.88 12.19 -10.65
N LEU A 305 8.70 13.21 -10.95
CA LEU A 305 8.49 14.05 -12.12
C LEU A 305 8.99 13.40 -13.44
N ASP A 306 9.72 12.29 -13.38
CA ASP A 306 10.10 11.58 -14.60
C ASP A 306 8.88 11.00 -15.33
N TRP A 307 7.73 10.86 -14.64
CA TRP A 307 6.46 10.50 -15.25
C TRP A 307 5.96 11.53 -16.27
N LEU A 308 6.32 12.80 -16.13
CA LEU A 308 5.98 13.87 -17.09
C LEU A 308 6.63 13.66 -18.46
N LYS A 309 7.67 12.84 -18.56
CA LYS A 309 8.32 12.53 -19.84
C LYS A 309 7.43 11.65 -20.73
N VAL A 310 6.53 10.87 -20.12
CA VAL A 310 5.61 9.97 -20.82
C VAL A 310 4.17 10.43 -20.77
N ALA A 311 3.86 11.39 -19.91
CA ALA A 311 2.55 12.03 -19.78
C ALA A 311 2.74 13.53 -19.48
N PRO A 312 3.16 14.35 -20.47
CA PRO A 312 3.49 15.77 -20.25
C PRO A 312 2.29 16.62 -19.82
N GLN A 313 1.08 16.15 -20.10
CA GLN A 313 -0.17 16.80 -19.71
C GLN A 313 -0.59 16.48 -18.26
N ALA A 314 0.18 15.67 -17.51
CA ALA A 314 -0.19 15.28 -16.15
C ALA A 314 -0.21 16.48 -15.19
N GLU A 315 -1.23 16.51 -14.36
CA GLU A 315 -1.39 17.51 -13.31
C GLU A 315 -0.60 17.09 -12.06
N VAL A 316 0.03 18.04 -11.37
CA VAL A 316 0.84 17.77 -10.18
C VAL A 316 0.27 18.49 -8.97
N TYR A 317 -0.06 17.72 -7.93
CA TYR A 317 -0.60 18.21 -6.67
C TYR A 317 0.37 17.94 -5.52
N TYR A 318 0.52 18.91 -4.62
CA TYR A 318 1.42 18.80 -3.47
C TYR A 318 0.61 18.79 -2.19
N GLY A 319 0.83 17.77 -1.37
CA GLY A 319 0.30 17.70 -0.01
C GLY A 319 0.99 18.67 0.95
N PRO A 320 0.56 18.68 2.21
CA PRO A 320 1.13 19.54 3.25
C PRO A 320 2.62 19.32 3.45
N GLU A 321 3.36 20.37 3.85
CA GLU A 321 4.80 20.27 4.12
C GLU A 321 5.15 19.21 5.20
N SER A 322 4.22 18.93 6.12
CA SER A 322 4.36 17.91 7.16
C SER A 322 4.15 16.48 6.65
N CYS A 323 3.56 16.31 5.47
CA CYS A 323 3.17 15.00 4.93
C CYS A 323 4.39 14.09 4.74
N TYR A 324 4.32 12.91 5.33
CA TYR A 324 5.37 11.89 5.20
C TYR A 324 5.02 10.89 4.10
N GLY A 325 5.77 10.90 3.01
CA GLY A 325 5.48 10.14 1.79
C GLY A 325 5.08 8.67 1.99
N PRO A 326 5.83 7.87 2.76
CA PRO A 326 5.46 6.48 3.03
C PRO A 326 4.14 6.27 3.80
N LEU A 327 3.54 7.32 4.33
CA LEU A 327 2.29 7.28 5.09
C LEU A 327 1.25 8.30 4.60
N MET A 328 1.46 8.89 3.43
CA MET A 328 0.60 9.97 2.92
C MET A 328 -0.89 9.61 2.78
N LEU A 329 -1.21 8.33 2.64
CA LEU A 329 -2.59 7.82 2.58
C LEU A 329 -3.12 7.36 3.94
N ALA A 330 -2.33 7.50 5.01
CA ALA A 330 -2.71 7.21 6.38
C ALA A 330 -2.97 8.49 7.17
N GLU A 331 -3.56 8.34 8.36
CA GLU A 331 -3.70 9.47 9.28
C GLU A 331 -2.32 9.91 9.83
N PRO A 332 -2.08 11.22 10.01
CA PRO A 332 -3.03 12.33 9.87
C PRO A 332 -3.11 12.96 8.47
N ASP A 333 -2.37 12.47 7.47
CA ASP A 333 -2.22 13.12 6.16
C ASP A 333 -3.37 12.79 5.18
N ALA A 334 -4.05 11.64 5.37
CA ALA A 334 -5.12 11.18 4.50
C ALA A 334 -6.21 12.22 4.19
N PRO A 335 -6.70 13.07 5.14
CA PRO A 335 -7.71 14.08 4.84
C PRO A 335 -7.23 15.10 3.81
N ALA A 336 -6.00 15.59 3.93
CA ALA A 336 -5.45 16.58 3.00
C ALA A 336 -5.26 16.00 1.60
N ILE A 337 -4.79 14.76 1.51
CA ILE A 337 -4.62 14.08 0.23
C ILE A 337 -5.97 13.75 -0.42
N ALA A 338 -6.98 13.37 0.37
CA ALA A 338 -8.33 13.15 -0.14
C ALA A 338 -8.95 14.43 -0.68
N GLU A 339 -8.69 15.57 -0.05
CA GLU A 339 -9.17 16.88 -0.55
C GLU A 339 -8.47 17.25 -1.86
N LEU A 340 -7.17 17.08 -1.98
CA LEU A 340 -6.45 17.28 -3.25
C LEU A 340 -6.99 16.38 -4.37
N TYR A 341 -7.33 15.14 -4.06
CA TYR A 341 -7.95 14.23 -5.02
C TYR A 341 -9.33 14.76 -5.47
N ARG A 342 -10.19 15.21 -4.54
CA ARG A 342 -11.49 15.82 -4.92
C ARG A 342 -11.32 17.07 -5.76
N GLN A 343 -10.34 17.91 -5.44
CA GLN A 343 -10.02 19.11 -6.24
C GLN A 343 -9.61 18.71 -7.66
N SER A 344 -8.83 17.66 -7.81
CA SER A 344 -8.47 17.16 -9.14
C SER A 344 -9.70 16.73 -9.96
N LEU A 345 -10.71 16.13 -9.33
CA LEU A 345 -11.93 15.71 -10.04
C LEU A 345 -12.79 16.88 -10.54
N ARG A 346 -12.76 18.02 -9.84
CA ARG A 346 -13.56 19.22 -10.22
C ARG A 346 -13.00 19.96 -11.44
N GLY A 347 -11.93 19.47 -12.06
CA GLY A 347 -11.23 20.13 -13.15
C GLY A 347 -10.42 21.29 -12.58
N GLY A 348 -9.14 21.11 -12.35
CA GLY A 348 -8.31 22.14 -11.74
C GLY A 348 -8.43 23.46 -12.50
N GLU A 349 -9.02 24.48 -11.88
CA GLU A 349 -8.67 25.85 -12.19
C GLU A 349 -7.15 25.90 -12.01
N LYS A 350 -6.45 26.09 -13.12
CA LYS A 350 -5.01 26.34 -13.13
C LYS A 350 -4.79 27.58 -12.28
N ILE A 351 -4.39 27.41 -11.02
CA ILE A 351 -3.84 28.50 -10.25
C ILE A 351 -2.50 28.84 -10.94
N SER A 352 -2.57 29.91 -11.69
CA SER A 352 -1.43 30.56 -12.39
C SER A 352 -0.38 31.05 -11.39
#